data_5548851ab397418f873f79b9e01acb64
#
_entry.id   5548851ab397418f873f79b9e01acb64
#
_cell.length_a   1.000
_cell.length_b   1.000
_cell.length_c   1.000
_cell.angle_alpha   90.00
_cell.angle_beta   90.00
_cell.angle_gamma   90.00
#
_symmetry.space_group_name_H-M   'P 1'
#
loop_
_entity.id
_entity.type
_entity.pdbx_description
1 polymer ?
#
loop_
_entity_poly.entity_id
_entity_poly.type
_entity_poly.pdbx_seq_one_letter_code
_entity_poly.pdbx_strand_id
1 'polypeptide(L)'
;MGYRRTSRWSGVAPVAGRYSFLTWEEYVESRWDMSYRRATELIESASACEKLRNSAGFVLPSRESHVRELLKLESDDHRAEVWKRIVNAGSTVTAKLVAEEVERFKTQLEKNWYTVDEWNALDEIDRLHMFRSSEKTMNKQDGTSIEWAQWSWNPITGCKHDCPYCYARDIANRFYAQKFEPSIYPDRFNGPKNTKVPEKAQSDVAFKNIFTGSMSDVFGRWVPEEWISRILTVVNECPQWNFLFLTKFPQRVHEFMNKIPKNAWMGTTVDCQDRVANAEKAFEKMKGGTKWLSVEPMLTPLRFDRLDLFDWVVIGGSSQSTKTPAWIPPFDWIADLHRQARDNGCKVYHKDNLGLGDDIRLKEFPWHEVPTKSLPKELKYLGMK
;
A
#
# COMPACT_ATOMS: atom_id res chain seq x y z
N MET A 1 -6.00 -35.91 1.36
CA MET A 1 -6.50 -36.99 0.47
C MET A 1 -5.86 -36.77 -0.90
N GLY A 2 -4.89 -37.64 -1.24
CA GLY A 2 -4.04 -37.48 -2.41
C GLY A 2 -4.72 -37.87 -3.70
N TYR A 3 -4.71 -36.98 -4.66
CA TYR A 3 -5.06 -37.33 -6.04
C TYR A 3 -3.81 -37.88 -6.74
N ARG A 4 -3.72 -39.22 -6.86
CA ARG A 4 -2.86 -39.88 -7.84
C ARG A 4 -3.52 -39.74 -9.22
N ARG A 5 -3.00 -38.84 -10.08
CA ARG A 5 -3.29 -38.89 -11.52
C ARG A 5 -2.41 -39.98 -12.15
N THR A 6 -2.97 -41.16 -12.34
CA THR A 6 -2.47 -42.14 -13.28
C THR A 6 -2.91 -41.71 -14.67
N SER A 7 -2.07 -41.03 -15.42
CA SER A 7 -2.28 -40.85 -16.86
C SER A 7 -1.99 -42.16 -17.55
N ARG A 8 -3.04 -42.96 -17.82
CA ARG A 8 -2.98 -44.08 -18.79
C ARG A 8 -2.71 -43.46 -20.17
N TRP A 9 -1.54 -43.72 -20.70
CA TRP A 9 -1.27 -43.54 -22.13
C TRP A 9 -2.02 -44.65 -22.89
N SER A 10 -3.22 -44.38 -23.38
CA SER A 10 -3.95 -45.22 -24.31
C SER A 10 -3.76 -44.65 -25.72
N GLY A 11 -2.87 -45.24 -26.49
CA GLY A 11 -2.79 -44.89 -27.91
C GLY A 11 -1.45 -45.10 -28.59
N VAL A 12 -0.89 -46.31 -28.52
CA VAL A 12 0.00 -46.79 -29.57
C VAL A 12 -0.47 -48.18 -29.92
N ALA A 13 -1.06 -48.33 -31.11
CA ALA A 13 -1.39 -49.64 -31.70
C ALA A 13 -0.08 -50.44 -31.86
N PRO A 14 -0.07 -51.77 -31.57
CA PRO A 14 1.10 -52.58 -31.76
C PRO A 14 1.42 -52.72 -33.23
N VAL A 15 2.53 -52.17 -33.66
CA VAL A 15 3.14 -52.50 -34.96
C VAL A 15 3.86 -53.84 -34.72
N ALA A 16 3.44 -54.85 -35.47
CA ALA A 16 3.93 -56.20 -35.40
C ALA A 16 5.47 -56.26 -35.41
N GLY A 17 6.05 -56.77 -34.33
CA GLY A 17 7.48 -57.11 -34.22
C GLY A 17 8.35 -56.18 -33.37
N ARG A 18 7.84 -55.24 -32.56
CA ARG A 18 8.66 -54.39 -31.70
C ARG A 18 8.02 -54.22 -30.32
N TYR A 19 8.75 -54.57 -29.31
CA TYR A 19 8.65 -54.34 -27.85
C TYR A 19 7.35 -53.68 -27.35
N SER A 20 6.52 -54.47 -26.64
CA SER A 20 5.39 -53.94 -25.87
C SER A 20 5.91 -53.57 -24.47
N PHE A 21 6.05 -52.29 -24.17
CA PHE A 21 6.27 -51.82 -22.80
C PHE A 21 4.89 -51.56 -22.16
N LEU A 22 4.72 -52.05 -20.95
CA LEU A 22 3.49 -51.88 -20.16
C LEU A 22 3.43 -50.49 -19.52
N THR A 23 4.60 -49.92 -19.26
CA THR A 23 4.72 -48.63 -18.58
C THR A 23 5.78 -47.74 -19.24
N TRP A 24 5.68 -46.42 -19.06
CA TRP A 24 6.71 -45.46 -19.45
C TRP A 24 8.04 -45.73 -18.76
N GLU A 25 8.01 -46.21 -17.54
CA GLU A 25 9.19 -46.59 -16.74
C GLU A 25 9.97 -47.70 -17.38
N GLU A 26 9.31 -48.81 -17.74
CA GLU A 26 9.93 -49.93 -18.47
C GLU A 26 10.53 -49.54 -19.81
N TYR A 27 9.83 -48.62 -20.54
CA TYR A 27 10.33 -48.12 -21.79
C TYR A 27 11.62 -47.32 -21.65
N VAL A 28 11.68 -46.40 -20.66
CA VAL A 28 12.86 -45.55 -20.39
C VAL A 28 14.05 -46.36 -19.95
N GLU A 29 13.86 -47.32 -19.04
CA GLU A 29 14.92 -48.22 -18.58
C GLU A 29 15.47 -49.08 -19.71
N SER A 30 14.56 -49.70 -20.48
CA SER A 30 15.00 -50.62 -21.55
C SER A 30 15.64 -49.88 -22.72
N ARG A 31 15.18 -48.66 -23.09
CA ARG A 31 15.65 -47.98 -24.28
C ARG A 31 16.85 -47.09 -24.08
N TRP A 32 16.98 -46.49 -22.89
CA TRP A 32 18.00 -45.47 -22.62
C TRP A 32 18.86 -45.77 -21.38
N ASP A 33 18.65 -46.89 -20.73
CA ASP A 33 19.41 -47.30 -19.52
C ASP A 33 19.41 -46.18 -18.47
N MET A 34 18.23 -45.56 -18.28
CA MET A 34 18.06 -44.50 -17.28
C MET A 34 16.82 -44.71 -16.43
N SER A 35 16.85 -44.24 -15.21
CA SER A 35 15.71 -44.31 -14.32
C SER A 35 14.55 -43.40 -14.79
N TYR A 36 13.32 -43.79 -14.48
CA TYR A 36 12.12 -42.98 -14.68
C TYR A 36 12.30 -41.54 -14.16
N ARG A 37 12.87 -41.42 -12.96
CA ARG A 37 13.15 -40.11 -12.35
C ARG A 37 14.05 -39.25 -13.24
N ARG A 38 15.13 -39.83 -13.75
CA ARG A 38 16.08 -39.11 -14.62
C ARG A 38 15.46 -38.69 -15.94
N ALA A 39 14.62 -39.52 -16.54
CA ALA A 39 13.90 -39.19 -17.75
C ALA A 39 12.90 -38.04 -17.52
N THR A 40 12.19 -38.06 -16.40
CA THR A 40 11.24 -36.99 -16.04
C THR A 40 11.98 -35.66 -15.84
N GLU A 41 13.10 -35.65 -15.10
CA GLU A 41 13.94 -34.46 -14.92
C GLU A 41 14.44 -33.86 -16.24
N LEU A 42 14.80 -34.68 -17.22
CA LEU A 42 15.22 -34.23 -18.55
C LEU A 42 14.06 -33.64 -19.35
N ILE A 43 12.89 -34.25 -19.29
CA ILE A 43 11.68 -33.75 -19.97
C ILE A 43 11.26 -32.40 -19.38
N GLU A 44 11.24 -32.27 -18.05
CA GLU A 44 10.92 -31.02 -17.38
C GLU A 44 11.91 -29.92 -17.75
N SER A 45 13.21 -30.27 -17.79
CA SER A 45 14.27 -29.34 -18.20
C SER A 45 14.12 -28.90 -19.66
N ALA A 46 13.78 -29.81 -20.57
CA ALA A 46 13.55 -29.49 -21.97
C ALA A 46 12.33 -28.58 -22.15
N SER A 47 11.22 -28.87 -21.44
CA SER A 47 10.01 -28.05 -21.45
C SER A 47 10.27 -26.64 -20.90
N ALA A 48 11.04 -26.51 -19.82
CA ALA A 48 11.42 -25.21 -19.26
C ALA A 48 12.30 -24.42 -20.25
N CYS A 49 13.25 -25.06 -20.94
CA CYS A 49 14.05 -24.42 -21.98
C CYS A 49 13.17 -23.90 -23.14
N GLU A 50 12.16 -24.67 -23.57
CA GLU A 50 11.25 -24.25 -24.62
C GLU A 50 10.44 -23.01 -24.21
N LYS A 51 9.95 -22.97 -22.98
CA LYS A 51 9.26 -21.80 -22.43
C LYS A 51 10.16 -20.58 -22.34
N LEU A 52 11.41 -20.74 -21.92
CA LEU A 52 12.42 -19.67 -21.92
C LEU A 52 12.69 -19.14 -23.34
N ARG A 53 12.69 -20.02 -24.36
CA ARG A 53 12.84 -19.62 -25.78
C ARG A 53 11.70 -18.72 -26.25
N ASN A 54 10.48 -19.01 -25.85
CA ASN A 54 9.29 -18.25 -26.24
C ASN A 54 9.23 -16.87 -25.54
N SER A 55 10.00 -16.65 -24.48
CA SER A 55 10.11 -15.36 -23.78
C SER A 55 11.10 -14.40 -24.44
N ALA A 56 11.16 -14.37 -25.74
CA ALA A 56 11.81 -13.45 -26.68
C ALA A 56 13.31 -13.08 -26.41
N GLY A 57 14.17 -13.57 -27.28
CA GLY A 57 15.51 -12.97 -27.49
C GLY A 57 16.62 -13.38 -26.53
N PHE A 58 16.43 -14.40 -25.69
CA PHE A 58 17.43 -14.82 -24.71
C PHE A 58 18.37 -15.93 -25.22
N VAL A 59 19.62 -15.84 -24.79
CA VAL A 59 20.57 -16.97 -24.83
C VAL A 59 20.00 -18.07 -23.93
N LEU A 60 19.77 -19.26 -24.48
CA LEU A 60 19.22 -20.38 -23.72
C LEU A 60 20.29 -21.02 -22.80
N PRO A 61 19.86 -21.63 -21.67
CA PRO A 61 20.76 -22.42 -20.84
C PRO A 61 21.46 -23.51 -21.68
N SER A 62 22.78 -23.52 -21.68
CA SER A 62 23.59 -24.49 -22.45
C SER A 62 23.77 -25.84 -21.76
N ARG A 63 23.37 -25.96 -20.49
CA ARG A 63 23.50 -27.18 -19.68
C ARG A 63 22.22 -27.46 -18.90
N GLU A 64 21.85 -28.74 -18.81
CA GLU A 64 20.70 -29.19 -18.01
C GLU A 64 20.83 -28.77 -16.53
N SER A 65 22.04 -28.79 -16.00
CA SER A 65 22.30 -28.35 -14.60
C SER A 65 21.91 -26.89 -14.33
N HIS A 66 21.95 -26.01 -15.33
CA HIS A 66 21.45 -24.63 -15.19
C HIS A 66 19.95 -24.60 -15.08
N VAL A 67 19.26 -25.39 -15.92
CA VAL A 67 17.79 -25.45 -15.95
C VAL A 67 17.25 -26.08 -14.67
N ARG A 68 17.91 -27.11 -14.17
CA ARG A 68 17.51 -27.77 -12.92
C ARG A 68 17.52 -26.83 -11.73
N GLU A 69 18.48 -25.90 -11.66
CA GLU A 69 18.47 -24.86 -10.63
C GLU A 69 17.30 -23.88 -10.83
N LEU A 70 17.01 -23.46 -12.05
CA LEU A 70 15.87 -22.60 -12.36
C LEU A 70 14.52 -23.25 -12.05
N LEU A 71 14.40 -24.57 -12.23
CA LEU A 71 13.17 -25.33 -11.90
C LEU A 71 12.81 -25.31 -10.41
N LYS A 72 13.70 -24.87 -9.54
CA LYS A 72 13.40 -24.61 -8.11
C LYS A 72 12.50 -23.38 -7.90
N LEU A 73 12.27 -22.55 -8.95
CA LEU A 73 11.32 -21.47 -8.96
C LEU A 73 9.95 -21.97 -9.45
N GLU A 74 8.87 -21.48 -8.84
CA GLU A 74 7.52 -21.98 -9.09
C GLU A 74 6.97 -21.55 -10.47
N SER A 75 7.24 -20.30 -10.91
CA SER A 75 6.70 -19.77 -12.15
C SER A 75 7.73 -19.69 -13.29
N ASP A 76 7.24 -19.82 -14.54
CA ASP A 76 8.08 -19.65 -15.72
C ASP A 76 8.57 -18.22 -15.89
N ASP A 77 7.79 -17.23 -15.45
CA ASP A 77 8.19 -15.82 -15.45
C ASP A 77 9.37 -15.56 -14.51
N HIS A 78 9.35 -16.16 -13.32
CA HIS A 78 10.48 -16.09 -12.38
C HIS A 78 11.75 -16.75 -12.95
N ARG A 79 11.59 -17.89 -13.62
CA ARG A 79 12.71 -18.59 -14.29
C ARG A 79 13.32 -17.72 -15.39
N ALA A 80 12.48 -17.12 -16.22
CA ALA A 80 12.90 -16.22 -17.30
C ALA A 80 13.62 -14.99 -16.74
N GLU A 81 13.10 -14.42 -15.66
CA GLU A 81 13.69 -13.25 -15.02
C GLU A 81 15.07 -13.53 -14.44
N VAL A 82 15.21 -14.60 -13.64
CA VAL A 82 16.49 -14.99 -13.05
C VAL A 82 17.51 -15.31 -14.16
N TRP A 83 17.09 -16.02 -15.20
CA TRP A 83 17.97 -16.32 -16.31
C TRP A 83 18.47 -15.08 -17.04
N LYS A 84 17.59 -14.11 -17.27
CA LYS A 84 17.91 -12.82 -17.88
C LYS A 84 18.95 -12.05 -17.08
N ARG A 85 18.83 -11.99 -15.76
CA ARG A 85 19.81 -11.34 -14.87
C ARG A 85 21.19 -11.96 -15.01
N ILE A 86 21.26 -13.30 -15.02
CA ILE A 86 22.51 -14.05 -15.15
C ILE A 86 23.17 -13.77 -16.50
N VAL A 87 22.40 -13.77 -17.59
CA VAL A 87 22.93 -13.50 -18.93
C VAL A 87 23.42 -12.06 -19.06
N ASN A 88 22.65 -11.09 -18.56
CA ASN A 88 22.99 -9.66 -18.63
C ASN A 88 24.20 -9.30 -17.78
N ALA A 89 24.49 -10.04 -16.71
CA ALA A 89 25.67 -9.84 -15.88
C ALA A 89 26.99 -10.17 -16.61
N GLY A 90 26.93 -10.82 -17.80
CA GLY A 90 28.09 -11.07 -18.65
C GLY A 90 29.14 -12.03 -18.07
N SER A 91 28.85 -12.67 -16.95
CA SER A 91 29.77 -13.62 -16.27
C SER A 91 29.65 -15.00 -16.88
N THR A 92 30.71 -15.82 -16.74
CA THR A 92 30.65 -17.23 -17.13
C THR A 92 29.57 -17.95 -16.33
N VAL A 93 28.55 -18.49 -17.02
CA VAL A 93 27.40 -19.15 -16.39
C VAL A 93 27.83 -20.52 -15.87
N THR A 94 27.69 -20.73 -14.56
CA THR A 94 27.88 -22.01 -13.88
C THR A 94 26.62 -22.40 -13.13
N ALA A 95 26.42 -23.70 -12.88
CA ALA A 95 25.27 -24.14 -12.07
C ALA A 95 25.28 -23.54 -10.65
N LYS A 96 26.47 -23.29 -10.10
CA LYS A 96 26.63 -22.61 -8.80
C LYS A 96 26.10 -21.17 -8.85
N LEU A 97 26.48 -20.40 -9.87
CA LEU A 97 26.01 -19.03 -10.07
C LEU A 97 24.46 -19.00 -10.23
N VAL A 98 23.91 -19.94 -11.00
CA VAL A 98 22.45 -20.06 -11.16
C VAL A 98 21.77 -20.37 -9.83
N ALA A 99 22.31 -21.30 -9.04
CA ALA A 99 21.78 -21.63 -7.73
C ALA A 99 21.81 -20.43 -6.76
N GLU A 100 22.92 -19.71 -6.73
CA GLU A 100 23.07 -18.48 -5.89
C GLU A 100 22.05 -17.41 -6.28
N GLU A 101 21.84 -17.17 -7.59
CA GLU A 101 20.88 -16.21 -8.07
C GLU A 101 19.42 -16.63 -7.80
N VAL A 102 19.11 -17.93 -7.94
CA VAL A 102 17.79 -18.49 -7.58
C VAL A 102 17.51 -18.29 -6.10
N GLU A 103 18.45 -18.58 -5.20
CA GLU A 103 18.25 -18.37 -3.76
C GLU A 103 18.16 -16.88 -3.40
N ARG A 104 18.96 -16.03 -4.04
CA ARG A 104 18.83 -14.57 -3.89
C ARG A 104 17.44 -14.08 -4.32
N PHE A 105 16.94 -14.58 -5.45
CA PHE A 105 15.62 -14.22 -5.96
C PHE A 105 14.49 -14.72 -5.06
N LYS A 106 14.57 -15.94 -4.52
CA LYS A 106 13.60 -16.44 -3.52
C LYS A 106 13.56 -15.59 -2.28
N THR A 107 14.72 -15.20 -1.73
CA THR A 107 14.82 -14.32 -0.58
C THR A 107 14.19 -12.96 -0.87
N GLN A 108 14.35 -12.42 -2.09
CA GLN A 108 13.69 -11.20 -2.54
C GLN A 108 12.16 -11.35 -2.63
N LEU A 109 11.66 -12.49 -3.10
CA LEU A 109 10.22 -12.78 -3.17
C LEU A 109 9.58 -12.91 -1.78
N GLU A 110 10.29 -13.46 -0.82
CA GLU A 110 9.83 -13.57 0.58
C GLU A 110 9.80 -12.23 1.27
N LYS A 111 10.70 -11.33 0.91
CA LYS A 111 10.77 -9.97 1.44
C LYS A 111 9.75 -9.08 0.72
N ASN A 112 8.72 -8.68 1.45
CA ASN A 112 7.63 -7.88 0.92
C ASN A 112 7.72 -6.38 1.26
N TRP A 113 8.88 -5.91 1.75
CA TRP A 113 9.13 -4.49 2.05
C TRP A 113 10.60 -4.13 1.82
N TYR A 114 10.85 -2.85 1.49
CA TYR A 114 12.18 -2.30 1.25
C TYR A 114 12.28 -0.91 1.89
N THR A 115 13.36 -0.64 2.62
CA THR A 115 13.70 0.71 3.07
C THR A 115 14.06 1.59 1.87
N VAL A 116 14.18 2.90 2.08
CA VAL A 116 14.60 3.84 1.01
C VAL A 116 15.96 3.45 0.45
N ASP A 117 16.91 3.12 1.32
CA ASP A 117 18.28 2.77 0.90
C ASP A 117 18.31 1.45 0.12
N GLU A 118 17.59 0.43 0.60
CA GLU A 118 17.47 -0.85 -0.09
C GLU A 118 16.79 -0.70 -1.44
N TRP A 119 15.73 0.12 -1.52
CA TRP A 119 15.05 0.40 -2.78
C TRP A 119 15.95 1.10 -3.78
N ASN A 120 16.72 2.09 -3.35
CA ASN A 120 17.67 2.83 -4.20
C ASN A 120 18.83 1.94 -4.69
N ALA A 121 19.16 0.88 -3.97
CA ALA A 121 20.18 -0.10 -4.36
C ALA A 121 19.69 -1.10 -5.44
N LEU A 122 18.36 -1.22 -5.66
CA LEU A 122 17.80 -2.05 -6.73
C LEU A 122 17.97 -1.36 -8.09
N ASP A 123 18.17 -2.14 -9.15
CA ASP A 123 18.08 -1.62 -10.51
C ASP A 123 16.62 -1.31 -10.91
N GLU A 124 16.44 -0.60 -12.03
CA GLU A 124 15.11 -0.19 -12.50
C GLU A 124 14.21 -1.39 -12.86
N ILE A 125 14.81 -2.43 -13.42
CA ILE A 125 14.09 -3.65 -13.82
C ILE A 125 13.57 -4.38 -12.58
N ASP A 126 14.43 -4.50 -11.56
CA ASP A 126 14.06 -5.10 -10.27
C ASP A 126 12.90 -4.34 -9.62
N ARG A 127 12.98 -3.00 -9.58
CA ARG A 127 11.89 -2.16 -9.02
C ARG A 127 10.57 -2.37 -9.74
N LEU A 128 10.57 -2.45 -11.08
CA LEU A 128 9.37 -2.70 -11.85
C LEU A 128 8.77 -4.08 -11.55
N HIS A 129 9.60 -5.09 -11.38
CA HIS A 129 9.17 -6.44 -11.08
C HIS A 129 8.58 -6.62 -9.68
N MET A 130 8.95 -5.77 -8.71
CA MET A 130 8.39 -5.81 -7.36
C MET A 130 6.89 -5.45 -7.31
N PHE A 131 6.36 -4.68 -8.27
CA PHE A 131 4.94 -4.29 -8.33
C PHE A 131 4.03 -5.30 -9.03
N ARG A 132 4.39 -6.57 -9.03
CA ARG A 132 3.58 -7.63 -9.63
C ARG A 132 2.23 -7.82 -8.92
N SER A 133 1.33 -8.54 -9.59
CA SER A 133 0.00 -8.83 -9.07
C SER A 133 0.06 -9.48 -7.68
N SER A 134 -0.65 -8.90 -6.74
CA SER A 134 -0.82 -9.42 -5.38
C SER A 134 -2.31 -9.50 -5.11
N GLU A 135 -2.74 -10.52 -4.39
CA GLU A 135 -4.12 -10.69 -3.93
C GLU A 135 -4.44 -9.88 -2.67
N LYS A 136 -3.47 -9.14 -2.12
CA LYS A 136 -3.68 -8.33 -0.91
C LYS A 136 -4.79 -7.31 -1.11
N THR A 137 -5.61 -7.17 -0.10
CA THR A 137 -6.70 -6.19 0.02
C THR A 137 -6.31 -5.07 0.99
N MET A 138 -7.12 -4.01 1.04
CA MET A 138 -6.98 -2.97 2.07
C MET A 138 -7.42 -3.48 3.44
N ASN A 139 -6.95 -2.80 4.50
CA ASN A 139 -7.38 -3.08 5.86
C ASN A 139 -8.71 -2.36 6.15
N LYS A 140 -9.73 -3.12 6.54
CA LYS A 140 -10.98 -2.55 7.05
C LYS A 140 -10.76 -2.01 8.45
N GLN A 141 -11.28 -0.82 8.73
CA GLN A 141 -11.26 -0.22 10.06
C GLN A 141 -12.45 -0.69 10.88
N ASP A 142 -12.27 -0.78 12.19
CA ASP A 142 -13.33 -1.14 13.13
C ASP A 142 -14.18 0.07 13.57
N GLY A 143 -13.80 1.27 13.13
CA GLY A 143 -14.49 2.52 13.46
C GLY A 143 -14.12 3.11 14.82
N THR A 144 -13.21 2.49 15.58
CA THR A 144 -12.84 2.97 16.92
C THR A 144 -11.65 3.92 16.92
N SER A 145 -10.69 3.71 16.03
CA SER A 145 -9.45 4.50 15.98
C SER A 145 -9.44 5.53 14.86
N ILE A 146 -9.84 5.11 13.65
CA ILE A 146 -9.98 5.97 12.48
C ILE A 146 -11.46 6.00 12.12
N GLU A 147 -12.19 6.94 12.72
CA GLU A 147 -13.66 6.98 12.64
C GLU A 147 -14.18 7.48 11.30
N TRP A 148 -13.42 8.37 10.64
CA TRP A 148 -13.81 9.06 9.40
C TRP A 148 -13.38 8.33 8.12
N ALA A 149 -12.70 7.17 8.22
CA ALA A 149 -12.39 6.31 7.10
C ALA A 149 -12.68 4.85 7.44
N GLN A 150 -13.37 4.16 6.54
CA GLN A 150 -13.71 2.74 6.71
C GLN A 150 -12.55 1.81 6.35
N TRP A 151 -11.56 2.32 5.64
CA TRP A 151 -10.42 1.58 5.13
C TRP A 151 -9.11 2.31 5.41
N SER A 152 -8.04 1.56 5.55
CA SER A 152 -6.69 2.10 5.47
C SER A 152 -5.87 1.36 4.41
N TRP A 153 -5.07 2.12 3.69
CA TRP A 153 -4.14 1.62 2.69
C TRP A 153 -2.74 2.16 2.96
N ASN A 154 -1.81 1.25 3.25
CA ASN A 154 -0.44 1.56 3.64
C ASN A 154 0.56 0.92 2.66
N PRO A 155 0.68 1.40 1.40
CA PRO A 155 1.68 0.93 0.46
C PRO A 155 3.09 1.32 0.89
N ILE A 156 3.20 2.33 1.74
CA ILE A 156 4.42 2.71 2.45
C ILE A 156 4.14 2.82 3.95
N THR A 157 5.16 2.62 4.77
CA THR A 157 5.13 2.79 6.22
C THR A 157 6.37 3.54 6.67
N GLY A 158 6.35 4.02 7.92
CA GLY A 158 7.49 4.73 8.48
C GLY A 158 7.45 6.24 8.25
N CYS A 159 7.98 6.99 9.20
CA CYS A 159 7.89 8.45 9.22
C CYS A 159 9.00 9.03 10.10
N LYS A 160 9.60 10.17 9.67
CA LYS A 160 10.69 10.85 10.40
C LYS A 160 10.26 12.15 11.09
N HIS A 161 8.95 12.39 11.29
CA HIS A 161 8.46 13.58 12.00
C HIS A 161 8.70 13.56 13.51
N ASP A 162 8.88 12.38 14.08
CA ASP A 162 9.11 12.16 15.51
C ASP A 162 8.03 12.76 16.45
N CYS A 163 6.77 12.73 16.03
CA CYS A 163 5.65 13.22 16.85
C CYS A 163 5.56 12.42 18.17
N PRO A 164 5.47 13.07 19.34
CA PRO A 164 5.44 12.36 20.63
C PRO A 164 4.20 11.47 20.79
N TYR A 165 3.08 11.84 20.18
CA TYR A 165 1.79 11.15 20.25
C TYR A 165 1.58 10.12 19.11
N CYS A 166 2.61 9.72 18.37
CA CYS A 166 2.46 8.90 17.16
C CYS A 166 2.15 7.44 17.48
N TYR A 167 0.89 7.04 17.33
CA TYR A 167 0.44 5.64 17.48
C TYR A 167 1.08 4.70 16.45
N ALA A 168 1.29 5.20 15.22
CA ALA A 168 1.84 4.40 14.12
C ALA A 168 3.27 3.95 14.42
N ARG A 169 4.08 4.82 15.06
CA ARG A 169 5.43 4.48 15.49
C ARG A 169 5.43 3.42 16.58
N ASP A 170 4.52 3.50 17.55
CA ASP A 170 4.39 2.49 18.60
C ASP A 170 4.04 1.12 18.03
N ILE A 171 3.07 1.08 17.09
CA ILE A 171 2.69 -0.15 16.38
C ILE A 171 3.88 -0.69 15.57
N ALA A 172 4.56 0.15 14.79
CA ALA A 172 5.67 -0.28 13.95
C ALA A 172 6.86 -0.78 14.78
N ASN A 173 7.20 -0.10 15.86
CA ASN A 173 8.28 -0.52 16.76
C ASN A 173 8.01 -1.87 17.43
N ARG A 174 6.75 -2.22 17.61
CA ARG A 174 6.35 -3.48 18.21
C ARG A 174 6.30 -4.63 17.20
N PHE A 175 5.79 -4.38 16.00
CA PHE A 175 5.41 -5.44 15.07
C PHE A 175 6.21 -5.50 13.78
N TYR A 176 6.92 -4.42 13.36
CA TYR A 176 7.62 -4.37 12.09
C TYR A 176 9.11 -4.63 12.29
N ALA A 177 9.70 -5.45 11.40
CA ALA A 177 11.13 -5.76 11.45
C ALA A 177 11.99 -4.50 11.24
N GLN A 178 11.62 -3.64 10.28
CA GLN A 178 12.27 -2.36 9.99
C GLN A 178 11.88 -1.24 10.98
N LYS A 179 11.10 -1.55 12.01
CA LYS A 179 10.58 -0.56 12.96
C LYS A 179 9.79 0.53 12.24
N PHE A 180 10.10 1.79 12.49
CA PHE A 180 9.40 2.92 11.87
C PHE A 180 10.23 3.59 10.77
N GLU A 181 11.22 2.87 10.20
CA GLU A 181 12.00 3.36 9.05
C GLU A 181 11.12 3.41 7.79
N PRO A 182 11.16 4.52 7.02
CA PRO A 182 10.40 4.65 5.80
C PRO A 182 10.65 3.50 4.82
N SER A 183 9.60 2.78 4.50
CA SER A 183 9.69 1.55 3.70
C SER A 183 8.50 1.39 2.77
N ILE A 184 8.74 0.89 1.55
CA ILE A 184 7.71 0.56 0.57
C ILE A 184 7.32 -0.92 0.69
N TYR A 185 6.05 -1.21 0.40
CA TYR A 185 5.47 -2.55 0.34
C TYR A 185 4.83 -2.77 -1.03
N PRO A 186 5.59 -3.21 -2.03
CA PRO A 186 5.09 -3.35 -3.40
C PRO A 186 3.85 -4.23 -3.53
N ASP A 187 3.75 -5.27 -2.70
CA ASP A 187 2.62 -6.21 -2.67
C ASP A 187 1.29 -5.59 -2.20
N ARG A 188 1.31 -4.39 -1.60
CA ARG A 188 0.11 -3.68 -1.14
C ARG A 188 -0.49 -2.72 -2.18
N PHE A 189 0.20 -2.50 -3.31
CA PHE A 189 -0.26 -1.52 -4.31
C PHE A 189 -1.55 -1.93 -5.01
N ASN A 190 -1.84 -3.22 -5.13
CA ASN A 190 -3.10 -3.70 -5.69
C ASN A 190 -4.28 -3.70 -4.70
N GLY A 191 -4.04 -3.36 -3.43
CA GLY A 191 -5.06 -3.38 -2.38
C GLY A 191 -6.37 -2.67 -2.75
N PRO A 192 -6.37 -1.43 -3.26
CA PRO A 192 -7.60 -0.75 -3.68
C PRO A 192 -8.34 -1.41 -4.83
N LYS A 193 -7.61 -2.06 -5.77
CA LYS A 193 -8.20 -2.80 -6.89
C LYS A 193 -8.84 -4.11 -6.44
N ASN A 194 -8.20 -4.80 -5.50
CA ASN A 194 -8.64 -6.11 -5.00
C ASN A 194 -9.76 -6.01 -3.96
N THR A 195 -9.96 -4.84 -3.35
CA THR A 195 -11.00 -4.64 -2.35
C THR A 195 -12.32 -4.26 -3.02
N LYS A 196 -13.38 -5.00 -2.71
CA LYS A 196 -14.73 -4.69 -3.20
C LYS A 196 -15.31 -3.50 -2.44
N VAL A 197 -15.93 -2.57 -3.18
CA VAL A 197 -16.72 -1.48 -2.58
C VAL A 197 -17.93 -2.08 -1.88
N PRO A 198 -18.17 -1.78 -0.58
CA PRO A 198 -19.31 -2.34 0.14
C PRO A 198 -20.65 -1.80 -0.42
N GLU A 199 -21.70 -2.59 -0.39
CA GLU A 199 -23.04 -2.16 -0.82
C GLU A 199 -23.55 -0.94 -0.03
N LYS A 200 -23.19 -0.83 1.25
CA LYS A 200 -23.50 0.33 2.09
C LYS A 200 -22.97 1.65 1.54
N ALA A 201 -21.96 1.63 0.67
CA ALA A 201 -21.44 2.82 0.02
C ALA A 201 -22.42 3.48 -0.98
N GLN A 202 -23.53 2.82 -1.30
CA GLN A 202 -24.61 3.40 -2.10
C GLN A 202 -25.47 4.38 -1.27
N SER A 203 -25.64 4.10 0.02
CA SER A 203 -26.41 4.96 0.94
C SER A 203 -25.53 5.90 1.76
N ASP A 204 -24.27 5.53 2.00
CA ASP A 204 -23.33 6.35 2.76
C ASP A 204 -21.94 6.32 2.10
N VAL A 205 -21.58 7.46 1.51
CA VAL A 205 -20.31 7.66 0.80
C VAL A 205 -19.09 7.45 1.70
N ALA A 206 -19.20 7.63 3.02
CA ALA A 206 -18.12 7.41 3.97
C ALA A 206 -17.54 5.99 3.88
N PHE A 207 -18.34 4.99 3.44
CA PHE A 207 -17.86 3.64 3.19
C PHE A 207 -16.85 3.50 2.06
N LYS A 208 -16.65 4.57 1.25
CA LYS A 208 -15.61 4.67 0.21
C LYS A 208 -14.34 5.37 0.70
N ASN A 209 -14.31 5.87 1.93
CA ASN A 209 -13.16 6.61 2.43
C ASN A 209 -12.02 5.68 2.83
N ILE A 210 -10.84 5.96 2.28
CA ILE A 210 -9.59 5.27 2.55
C ILE A 210 -8.61 6.24 3.18
N PHE A 211 -8.14 5.98 4.40
CA PHE A 211 -6.99 6.70 4.92
C PHE A 211 -5.72 6.15 4.28
N THR A 212 -5.12 6.94 3.41
CA THR A 212 -3.90 6.59 2.68
C THR A 212 -2.69 7.01 3.49
N GLY A 213 -1.87 6.02 3.88
CA GLY A 213 -0.69 6.29 4.68
C GLY A 213 -0.95 6.49 6.17
N SER A 214 -1.92 5.75 6.76
CA SER A 214 -2.15 5.80 8.22
C SER A 214 -0.92 5.41 9.05
N MET A 215 0.05 4.73 8.44
CA MET A 215 1.32 4.30 9.04
C MET A 215 2.54 5.08 8.52
N SER A 216 2.32 6.22 7.82
CA SER A 216 3.39 7.03 7.21
C SER A 216 2.92 8.47 6.98
N ASP A 217 3.84 9.33 6.56
CA ASP A 217 3.50 10.56 5.83
C ASP A 217 3.92 10.37 4.37
N VAL A 218 2.93 10.17 3.48
CA VAL A 218 3.17 9.88 2.04
C VAL A 218 3.96 11.01 1.38
N PHE A 219 3.76 12.26 1.78
CA PHE A 219 4.48 13.43 1.28
C PHE A 219 5.66 13.82 2.17
N GLY A 220 6.10 12.94 3.08
CA GLY A 220 7.30 13.12 3.87
C GLY A 220 8.54 13.34 2.99
N ARG A 221 9.45 14.27 3.35
CA ARG A 221 10.63 14.62 2.52
C ARG A 221 11.59 13.47 2.26
N TRP A 222 11.52 12.43 3.08
CA TRP A 222 12.30 11.19 2.94
C TRP A 222 11.68 10.17 1.98
N VAL A 223 10.43 10.38 1.55
CA VAL A 223 9.75 9.45 0.64
C VAL A 223 10.18 9.75 -0.81
N PRO A 224 10.72 8.77 -1.55
CA PRO A 224 11.08 8.96 -2.95
C PRO A 224 9.90 9.42 -3.82
N GLU A 225 10.15 10.30 -4.80
CA GLU A 225 9.12 10.79 -5.72
C GLU A 225 8.47 9.67 -6.53
N GLU A 226 9.24 8.65 -6.87
CA GLU A 226 8.78 7.45 -7.55
C GLU A 226 7.66 6.74 -6.77
N TRP A 227 7.82 6.61 -5.44
CA TRP A 227 6.80 5.98 -4.59
C TRP A 227 5.51 6.78 -4.56
N ILE A 228 5.62 8.11 -4.42
CA ILE A 228 4.47 9.01 -4.43
C ILE A 228 3.76 8.94 -5.79
N SER A 229 4.51 9.04 -6.88
CA SER A 229 3.96 8.96 -8.25
C SER A 229 3.23 7.64 -8.48
N ARG A 230 3.79 6.53 -8.00
CA ARG A 230 3.15 5.20 -8.11
C ARG A 230 1.87 5.10 -7.29
N ILE A 231 1.86 5.67 -6.07
CA ILE A 231 0.65 5.75 -5.24
C ILE A 231 -0.44 6.54 -5.97
N LEU A 232 -0.12 7.72 -6.50
CA LEU A 232 -1.07 8.55 -7.23
C LEU A 232 -1.60 7.88 -8.50
N THR A 233 -0.78 7.08 -9.18
CA THR A 233 -1.22 6.24 -10.31
C THR A 233 -2.30 5.25 -9.88
N VAL A 234 -2.10 4.52 -8.78
CA VAL A 234 -3.11 3.58 -8.25
C VAL A 234 -4.40 4.31 -7.85
N VAL A 235 -4.28 5.49 -7.24
CA VAL A 235 -5.42 6.32 -6.88
C VAL A 235 -6.23 6.69 -8.12
N ASN A 236 -5.58 7.11 -9.21
CA ASN A 236 -6.22 7.44 -10.48
C ASN A 236 -6.91 6.23 -11.13
N GLU A 237 -6.32 5.04 -10.99
CA GLU A 237 -6.84 3.77 -11.50
C GLU A 237 -8.03 3.21 -10.68
N CYS A 238 -8.32 3.81 -9.51
CA CYS A 238 -9.36 3.36 -8.59
C CYS A 238 -10.38 4.48 -8.27
N PRO A 239 -11.10 5.02 -9.27
CA PRO A 239 -12.00 6.17 -9.09
C PRO A 239 -13.24 5.86 -8.23
N GLN A 240 -13.50 4.59 -7.92
CA GLN A 240 -14.60 4.15 -7.06
C GLN A 240 -14.37 4.46 -5.58
N TRP A 241 -13.15 4.86 -5.18
CA TRP A 241 -12.75 5.15 -3.81
C TRP A 241 -12.42 6.63 -3.61
N ASN A 242 -12.54 7.12 -2.37
CA ASN A 242 -12.02 8.41 -1.91
C ASN A 242 -10.73 8.17 -1.13
N PHE A 243 -9.62 8.70 -1.60
CA PHE A 243 -8.32 8.53 -0.95
C PHE A 243 -7.97 9.77 -0.14
N LEU A 244 -8.00 9.65 1.17
CA LEU A 244 -7.72 10.72 2.11
C LEU A 244 -6.24 10.69 2.48
N PHE A 245 -5.50 11.70 2.03
CA PHE A 245 -4.09 11.90 2.34
C PHE A 245 -3.94 12.90 3.48
N LEU A 246 -2.96 12.67 4.34
CA LEU A 246 -2.62 13.56 5.43
C LEU A 246 -1.11 13.73 5.51
N THR A 247 -0.65 15.00 5.52
CA THR A 247 0.78 15.30 5.58
C THR A 247 1.08 16.47 6.52
N LYS A 248 2.27 16.47 7.11
CA LYS A 248 2.84 17.63 7.82
C LYS A 248 3.78 18.46 6.93
N PHE A 249 3.93 18.07 5.65
CA PHE A 249 4.66 18.82 4.62
C PHE A 249 3.75 19.21 3.44
N PRO A 250 2.72 20.04 3.67
CA PRO A 250 1.74 20.36 2.64
C PRO A 250 2.35 21.04 1.41
N GLN A 251 3.50 21.74 1.54
CA GLN A 251 4.19 22.35 0.40
C GLN A 251 4.71 21.33 -0.60
N ARG A 252 5.08 20.12 -0.14
CA ARG A 252 5.58 19.08 -1.02
C ARG A 252 4.50 18.53 -1.97
N VAL A 253 3.24 18.67 -1.61
CA VAL A 253 2.12 18.30 -2.49
C VAL A 253 2.17 19.07 -3.81
N HIS A 254 2.74 20.30 -3.81
CA HIS A 254 2.87 21.13 -5.02
C HIS A 254 3.74 20.49 -6.12
N GLU A 255 4.72 19.68 -5.75
CA GLU A 255 5.59 18.96 -6.69
C GLU A 255 4.78 17.97 -7.54
N PHE A 256 3.62 17.55 -7.05
CA PHE A 256 2.76 16.53 -7.67
C PHE A 256 1.42 17.06 -8.15
N MET A 257 1.16 18.38 -8.13
CA MET A 257 -0.15 18.97 -8.42
C MET A 257 -0.79 18.48 -9.72
N ASN A 258 0.01 18.30 -10.77
CA ASN A 258 -0.46 17.84 -12.08
C ASN A 258 -0.78 16.33 -12.11
N LYS A 259 -0.42 15.60 -11.06
CA LYS A 259 -0.60 14.15 -10.93
C LYS A 259 -1.69 13.78 -9.91
N ILE A 260 -2.24 14.76 -9.17
CA ILE A 260 -3.22 14.50 -8.11
C ILE A 260 -4.58 14.18 -8.76
N PRO A 261 -5.12 12.97 -8.56
CA PRO A 261 -6.42 12.60 -9.09
C PRO A 261 -7.58 13.28 -8.35
N LYS A 262 -8.73 13.37 -9.00
CA LYS A 262 -9.93 14.04 -8.43
C LYS A 262 -10.48 13.37 -7.17
N ASN A 263 -10.28 12.06 -7.02
CA ASN A 263 -10.68 11.26 -5.86
C ASN A 263 -9.63 11.24 -4.74
N ALA A 264 -8.56 12.02 -4.86
CA ALA A 264 -7.59 12.26 -3.81
C ALA A 264 -7.97 13.53 -3.00
N TRP A 265 -8.22 13.36 -1.71
CA TRP A 265 -8.48 14.45 -0.78
C TRP A 265 -7.18 14.81 -0.08
N MET A 266 -6.77 16.06 -0.24
CA MET A 266 -5.50 16.51 0.33
C MET A 266 -5.72 17.16 1.68
N GLY A 267 -5.07 16.61 2.70
CA GLY A 267 -5.14 17.12 4.06
C GLY A 267 -3.79 17.46 4.66
N THR A 268 -3.80 18.31 5.65
CA THR A 268 -2.63 18.58 6.48
C THR A 268 -2.97 18.53 7.97
N THR A 269 -2.01 18.08 8.78
CA THR A 269 -2.14 18.13 10.24
C THR A 269 -1.72 19.50 10.76
N VAL A 270 -2.60 20.12 11.54
CA VAL A 270 -2.32 21.34 12.31
C VAL A 270 -2.58 21.05 13.79
N ASP A 271 -1.53 20.61 14.48
CA ASP A 271 -1.56 20.23 15.90
C ASP A 271 -1.21 21.39 16.85
N CYS A 272 -0.63 22.46 16.32
CA CYS A 272 -0.26 23.67 17.08
C CYS A 272 -0.31 24.92 16.18
N GLN A 273 -0.37 26.10 16.80
CA GLN A 273 -0.50 27.39 16.11
C GLN A 273 0.62 27.64 15.09
N ASP A 274 1.84 27.21 15.37
CA ASP A 274 3.00 27.42 14.48
C ASP A 274 2.85 26.76 13.10
N ARG A 275 1.92 25.80 12.95
CA ARG A 275 1.65 25.13 11.68
C ARG A 275 0.59 25.82 10.83
N VAL A 276 -0.22 26.72 11.40
CA VAL A 276 -1.34 27.37 10.71
C VAL A 276 -0.88 28.10 9.47
N ALA A 277 0.03 29.05 9.61
CA ALA A 277 0.51 29.89 8.49
C ALA A 277 1.11 29.04 7.35
N ASN A 278 1.78 27.93 7.70
CA ASN A 278 2.34 27.01 6.74
C ASN A 278 1.27 26.23 5.98
N ALA A 279 0.21 25.79 6.67
CA ALA A 279 -0.93 25.11 6.09
C ALA A 279 -1.67 26.05 5.11
N GLU A 280 -2.02 27.26 5.55
CA GLU A 280 -2.72 28.26 4.74
C GLU A 280 -1.94 28.60 3.46
N LYS A 281 -0.65 28.94 3.59
CA LYS A 281 0.23 29.23 2.44
C LYS A 281 0.32 28.08 1.44
N ALA A 282 0.30 26.84 1.89
CA ALA A 282 0.34 25.69 1.02
C ALA A 282 -0.99 25.50 0.30
N PHE A 283 -2.10 25.56 1.06
CA PHE A 283 -3.43 25.28 0.51
C PHE A 283 -3.99 26.41 -0.35
N GLU A 284 -3.54 27.64 -0.18
CA GLU A 284 -3.84 28.75 -1.08
C GLU A 284 -3.42 28.47 -2.54
N LYS A 285 -2.33 27.77 -2.73
CA LYS A 285 -1.82 27.38 -4.05
C LYS A 285 -2.44 26.11 -4.62
N MET A 286 -3.13 25.32 -3.80
CA MET A 286 -3.81 24.11 -4.26
C MET A 286 -5.09 24.45 -5.01
N LYS A 287 -5.21 23.89 -6.23
CA LYS A 287 -6.39 24.06 -7.09
C LYS A 287 -7.22 22.77 -7.11
N GLY A 288 -8.53 22.90 -6.87
CA GLY A 288 -9.49 21.80 -6.98
C GLY A 288 -9.30 20.70 -5.93
N GLY A 289 -10.18 19.69 -5.97
CA GLY A 289 -10.19 18.58 -5.03
C GLY A 289 -10.69 18.99 -3.64
N THR A 290 -10.98 17.99 -2.80
CA THR A 290 -11.36 18.21 -1.40
C THR A 290 -10.12 18.49 -0.56
N LYS A 291 -10.15 19.58 0.19
CA LYS A 291 -9.08 20.05 1.08
C LYS A 291 -9.52 19.93 2.52
N TRP A 292 -8.69 19.37 3.37
CA TRP A 292 -9.10 19.15 4.75
C TRP A 292 -7.98 19.35 5.78
N LEU A 293 -8.40 19.65 6.99
CA LEU A 293 -7.54 19.78 8.16
C LEU A 293 -7.77 18.63 9.13
N SER A 294 -6.69 18.04 9.63
CA SER A 294 -6.71 17.21 10.81
C SER A 294 -6.06 17.96 11.97
N VAL A 295 -6.87 18.32 12.94
CA VAL A 295 -6.44 18.91 14.21
C VAL A 295 -6.49 17.82 15.27
N GLU A 296 -5.56 16.87 15.13
CA GLU A 296 -5.47 15.64 15.94
C GLU A 296 -4.01 15.33 16.30
N PRO A 297 -3.63 15.56 17.57
CA PRO A 297 -4.34 16.27 18.64
C PRO A 297 -4.26 17.79 18.49
N MET A 298 -5.23 18.52 19.05
CA MET A 298 -5.14 19.96 19.20
C MET A 298 -4.32 20.29 20.45
N LEU A 299 -3.05 20.66 20.27
CA LEU A 299 -2.09 20.88 21.38
C LEU A 299 -2.06 22.31 21.88
N THR A 300 -2.55 23.28 21.10
CA THR A 300 -2.65 24.70 21.43
C THR A 300 -3.97 25.25 20.93
N PRO A 301 -4.48 26.39 21.48
CA PRO A 301 -5.55 27.11 20.82
C PRO A 301 -5.11 27.52 19.40
N LEU A 302 -6.02 27.47 18.43
CA LEU A 302 -5.71 27.72 17.01
C LEU A 302 -6.51 28.92 16.50
N ARG A 303 -5.82 29.77 15.74
CA ARG A 303 -6.40 30.89 15.00
C ARG A 303 -5.97 30.79 13.53
N PHE A 304 -6.96 30.78 12.66
CA PHE A 304 -6.76 30.76 11.23
C PHE A 304 -7.18 32.11 10.62
N ASP A 305 -6.40 32.59 9.68
CA ASP A 305 -6.74 33.76 8.87
C ASP A 305 -7.49 33.33 7.60
N ARG A 306 -7.21 32.14 7.08
CA ARG A 306 -7.74 31.62 5.82
C ARG A 306 -8.29 30.20 5.95
N LEU A 307 -9.16 29.99 6.94
CA LEU A 307 -9.84 28.69 7.09
C LEU A 307 -10.80 28.37 5.93
N ASP A 308 -11.23 29.40 5.20
CA ASP A 308 -12.00 29.31 3.96
C ASP A 308 -11.33 28.47 2.84
N LEU A 309 -10.03 28.23 2.96
CA LEU A 309 -9.28 27.35 2.05
C LEU A 309 -9.62 25.86 2.19
N PHE A 310 -10.31 25.47 3.26
CA PHE A 310 -10.59 24.10 3.59
C PHE A 310 -12.07 23.76 3.56
N ASP A 311 -12.40 22.61 3.03
CA ASP A 311 -13.77 22.10 2.95
C ASP A 311 -14.19 21.37 4.23
N TRP A 312 -13.23 20.85 4.98
CA TRP A 312 -13.48 19.94 6.11
C TRP A 312 -12.42 20.06 7.21
N VAL A 313 -12.88 20.09 8.45
CA VAL A 313 -12.04 20.17 9.65
C VAL A 313 -12.37 19.02 10.59
N VAL A 314 -11.41 18.14 10.81
CA VAL A 314 -11.50 17.03 11.77
C VAL A 314 -10.81 17.46 13.06
N ILE A 315 -11.54 17.46 14.16
CA ILE A 315 -11.05 17.89 15.49
C ILE A 315 -10.99 16.64 16.38
N GLY A 316 -9.85 16.44 17.02
CA GLY A 316 -9.64 15.30 17.91
C GLY A 316 -8.58 15.52 18.99
N GLY A 317 -8.62 14.66 19.99
CA GLY A 317 -7.55 14.48 20.96
C GLY A 317 -6.54 13.44 20.51
N SER A 318 -5.63 13.04 21.38
CA SER A 318 -4.80 11.85 21.21
C SER A 318 -5.26 10.72 22.15
N SER A 319 -5.34 9.52 21.60
CA SER A 319 -5.53 8.31 22.40
C SER A 319 -4.25 7.99 23.18
N GLN A 320 -4.39 7.30 24.31
CA GLN A 320 -3.23 6.82 25.06
C GLN A 320 -2.38 5.89 24.19
N SER A 321 -1.08 6.11 24.19
CA SER A 321 -0.08 5.23 23.59
C SER A 321 0.82 4.64 24.68
N THR A 322 1.77 3.79 24.30
CA THR A 322 2.75 3.20 25.24
C THR A 322 3.63 4.27 25.92
N LYS A 323 3.83 5.41 25.26
CA LYS A 323 4.74 6.47 25.70
C LYS A 323 4.06 7.78 26.03
N THR A 324 2.80 7.96 25.60
CA THR A 324 2.10 9.24 25.72
C THR A 324 0.72 9.02 26.31
N PRO A 325 0.35 9.77 27.37
CA PRO A 325 -0.99 9.71 27.93
C PRO A 325 -2.03 10.21 26.91
N ALA A 326 -3.29 9.85 27.13
CA ALA A 326 -4.39 10.43 26.38
C ALA A 326 -4.43 11.94 26.62
N TRP A 327 -4.77 12.69 25.58
CA TRP A 327 -4.93 14.14 25.63
C TRP A 327 -6.28 14.53 25.04
N ILE A 328 -7.04 15.29 25.81
CA ILE A 328 -8.29 15.92 25.37
C ILE A 328 -8.08 17.43 25.40
N PRO A 329 -8.23 18.15 24.28
CA PRO A 329 -8.12 19.60 24.28
C PRO A 329 -9.17 20.26 25.19
N PRO A 330 -8.87 21.42 25.79
CA PRO A 330 -9.86 22.21 26.53
C PRO A 330 -11.09 22.50 25.65
N PHE A 331 -12.27 22.43 26.25
CA PHE A 331 -13.54 22.55 25.51
C PHE A 331 -13.67 23.91 24.79
N ASP A 332 -13.23 25.00 25.40
CA ASP A 332 -13.22 26.34 24.82
C ASP A 332 -12.39 26.44 23.54
N TRP A 333 -11.28 25.69 23.44
CA TRP A 333 -10.49 25.60 22.21
C TRP A 333 -11.26 24.87 21.08
N ILE A 334 -11.92 23.78 21.45
CA ILE A 334 -12.77 23.01 20.51
C ILE A 334 -13.91 23.88 20.01
N ALA A 335 -14.63 24.54 20.91
CA ALA A 335 -15.75 25.41 20.60
C ALA A 335 -15.33 26.61 19.74
N ASP A 336 -14.18 27.19 20.00
CA ASP A 336 -13.66 28.31 19.21
C ASP A 336 -13.28 27.88 17.79
N LEU A 337 -12.53 26.79 17.62
CA LEU A 337 -12.19 26.26 16.30
C LEU A 337 -13.43 25.82 15.52
N HIS A 338 -14.40 25.20 16.20
CA HIS A 338 -15.68 24.86 15.60
C HIS A 338 -16.39 26.11 15.02
N ARG A 339 -16.40 27.22 15.79
CA ARG A 339 -17.00 28.49 15.33
C ARG A 339 -16.25 29.03 14.13
N GLN A 340 -14.92 29.10 14.16
CA GLN A 340 -14.11 29.53 13.04
C GLN A 340 -14.42 28.70 11.78
N ALA A 341 -14.51 27.36 11.92
CA ALA A 341 -14.83 26.48 10.80
C ALA A 341 -16.23 26.76 10.21
N ARG A 342 -17.24 26.97 11.08
CA ARG A 342 -18.60 27.32 10.64
C ARG A 342 -18.68 28.67 9.93
N ASP A 343 -18.03 29.68 10.49
CA ASP A 343 -18.02 31.03 9.93
C ASP A 343 -17.35 31.07 8.55
N ASN A 344 -16.46 30.13 8.27
CA ASN A 344 -15.76 29.94 7.00
C ASN A 344 -16.38 28.87 6.07
N GLY A 345 -17.55 28.32 6.44
CA GLY A 345 -18.27 27.35 5.60
C GLY A 345 -17.73 25.91 5.60
N CYS A 346 -16.77 25.61 6.47
CA CYS A 346 -16.21 24.27 6.59
C CYS A 346 -17.19 23.29 7.23
N LYS A 347 -17.15 22.03 6.80
CA LYS A 347 -17.76 20.91 7.52
C LYS A 347 -16.90 20.55 8.72
N VAL A 348 -17.53 20.09 9.80
CA VAL A 348 -16.84 19.77 11.05
C VAL A 348 -17.09 18.32 11.45
N TYR A 349 -16.00 17.63 11.78
CA TYR A 349 -16.04 16.28 12.33
C TYR A 349 -15.37 16.26 13.71
N HIS A 350 -16.15 16.02 14.74
CA HIS A 350 -15.65 15.80 16.10
C HIS A 350 -15.39 14.31 16.33
N LYS A 351 -14.18 13.96 16.70
CA LYS A 351 -13.85 12.58 17.06
C LYS A 351 -14.40 12.22 18.43
N ASP A 352 -14.68 10.92 18.60
CA ASP A 352 -15.22 10.39 19.86
C ASP A 352 -14.27 10.60 21.05
N ASN A 353 -12.95 10.63 20.77
CA ASN A 353 -11.94 10.86 21.79
C ASN A 353 -11.91 12.30 22.38
N LEU A 354 -12.77 13.19 21.92
CA LEU A 354 -13.02 14.49 22.55
C LEU A 354 -13.95 14.40 23.77
N GLY A 355 -14.64 13.27 23.95
CA GLY A 355 -15.57 13.09 25.06
C GLY A 355 -16.81 13.99 25.03
N LEU A 356 -17.16 14.52 23.85
CA LEU A 356 -18.36 15.37 23.66
C LEU A 356 -19.63 14.54 23.69
N GLY A 357 -20.70 15.08 24.29
CA GLY A 357 -22.02 14.48 24.24
C GLY A 357 -22.56 14.38 22.82
N ASP A 358 -23.46 13.41 22.58
CA ASP A 358 -24.03 13.16 21.24
C ASP A 358 -24.84 14.35 20.70
N ASP A 359 -25.39 15.18 21.59
CA ASP A 359 -26.16 16.37 21.30
C ASP A 359 -25.33 17.52 20.71
N ILE A 360 -24.01 17.55 20.96
CA ILE A 360 -23.09 18.59 20.48
C ILE A 360 -22.02 18.07 19.53
N ARG A 361 -21.85 16.75 19.46
CA ARG A 361 -20.86 16.11 18.62
C ARG A 361 -21.34 16.02 17.17
N LEU A 362 -20.58 16.62 16.26
CA LEU A 362 -20.85 16.57 14.82
C LEU A 362 -19.95 15.56 14.13
N LYS A 363 -20.51 14.83 13.17
CA LYS A 363 -19.81 13.91 12.27
C LYS A 363 -20.16 14.20 10.82
N GLU A 364 -19.82 15.43 10.39
CA GLU A 364 -20.08 15.88 9.03
C GLU A 364 -18.95 15.49 8.09
N PHE A 365 -19.32 15.30 6.83
CA PHE A 365 -18.41 15.08 5.72
C PHE A 365 -18.58 16.15 4.64
N PRO A 366 -17.61 16.37 3.74
CA PRO A 366 -17.68 17.43 2.72
C PRO A 366 -18.91 17.41 1.83
N TRP A 367 -19.53 16.25 1.60
CA TRP A 367 -20.76 16.13 0.78
C TRP A 367 -22.05 16.41 1.54
N HIS A 368 -22.03 16.56 2.86
CA HIS A 368 -23.22 16.93 3.61
C HIS A 368 -23.58 18.40 3.34
N GLU A 369 -24.87 18.70 3.21
CA GLU A 369 -25.31 20.10 3.20
C GLU A 369 -24.99 20.72 4.57
N VAL A 370 -24.51 21.98 4.57
CA VAL A 370 -24.34 22.68 5.83
C VAL A 370 -25.73 23.08 6.31
N PRO A 371 -26.16 22.61 7.50
CA PRO A 371 -27.39 23.13 8.07
C PRO A 371 -27.25 24.65 8.22
N THR A 372 -28.18 25.41 7.63
CA THR A 372 -28.29 26.88 7.78
C THR A 372 -28.60 27.29 9.23
N LYS A 373 -28.75 26.32 10.14
CA LYS A 373 -29.04 26.57 11.56
C LYS A 373 -27.75 26.72 12.36
N SER A 374 -27.65 27.90 12.96
CA SER A 374 -26.75 28.26 14.06
C SER A 374 -26.36 27.06 14.96
N LEU A 375 -25.09 27.07 15.46
CA LEU A 375 -24.59 26.27 16.56
C LEU A 375 -25.70 25.88 17.55
N PRO A 376 -25.74 24.63 18.02
CA PRO A 376 -26.61 24.25 19.14
C PRO A 376 -26.57 25.35 20.20
N LYS A 377 -27.71 25.66 20.79
CA LYS A 377 -27.83 26.81 21.75
C LYS A 377 -26.77 26.75 22.84
N GLU A 378 -26.36 25.55 23.26
CA GLU A 378 -25.36 25.27 24.28
C GLU A 378 -23.95 25.76 23.88
N LEU A 379 -23.56 25.66 22.63
CA LEU A 379 -22.29 26.18 22.11
C LEU A 379 -22.26 27.71 21.99
N LYS A 380 -23.44 28.33 21.90
CA LYS A 380 -23.56 29.80 21.93
C LYS A 380 -23.28 30.39 23.32
N TYR A 381 -23.61 29.66 24.40
CA TYR A 381 -23.46 30.15 25.76
C TYR A 381 -22.04 30.05 26.32
N LEU A 382 -21.19 29.18 25.76
CA LEU A 382 -19.82 28.93 26.27
C LEU A 382 -18.77 29.86 25.68
N GLY A 383 -19.12 30.72 24.73
CA GLY A 383 -18.22 31.69 24.11
C GLY A 383 -18.46 33.17 24.51
N MET A 384 -19.33 33.40 25.49
CA MET A 384 -19.62 34.75 26.00
C MET A 384 -19.17 34.83 27.48
N LYS A 385 -17.89 35.05 27.72
CA LYS A 385 -17.36 35.81 28.84
C LYS A 385 -16.16 36.61 28.36
#